data_3fbd1eae7de852b28f3bb2b3af605e6c
#
_entry.id   3fbd1eae7de852b28f3bb2b3af605e6c
#
_cell.length_a   1.000
_cell.length_b   1.000
_cell.length_c   1.000
_cell.angle_alpha   90.00
_cell.angle_beta   90.00
_cell.angle_gamma   90.00
#
_symmetry.space_group_name_H-M   'P 1'
#
loop_
_entity.id
_entity.type
_entity.pdbx_description
1 polymer ?
#
loop_
_entity_poly.entity_id
_entity_poly.type
_entity_poly.pdbx_seq_one_letter_code
_entity_poly.pdbx_strand_id
1 'polypeptide(L)'
;MSETEIKGILGNKLGMTQVFDEQNRVVPVTVVKAGPCVVTQVRTEETDGYNAVQIAFGAIDPRKVTKPMAGHFAKAGVTPRRHIAEIRFADADAAANYEVGQELTADIFEAGAFVDVTGTSKGKGYAGTMKRHGFAGQGAAHGTQAVHRRPGSIGACATPGRVFKGMRMSCLLYTSDAADEEDSVD
;
A
#
# COMPACT_ATOMS: atom_id res chain seq x y z
N MET A 1 -28.88 2.79 -2.31
CA MET A 1 -27.46 2.44 -2.50
C MET A 1 -26.84 2.63 -1.14
N SER A 2 -26.41 1.57 -0.47
CA SER A 2 -25.77 1.68 0.84
C SER A 2 -24.48 2.46 0.68
N GLU A 3 -24.37 3.61 1.33
CA GLU A 3 -23.13 4.36 1.47
C GLU A 3 -22.11 3.41 2.10
N THR A 4 -21.13 3.00 1.32
CA THR A 4 -20.03 2.19 1.81
C THR A 4 -19.15 3.09 2.65
N GLU A 5 -19.33 3.01 3.96
CA GLU A 5 -18.47 3.68 4.92
C GLU A 5 -17.04 3.19 4.71
N ILE A 6 -16.13 4.08 4.31
CA ILE A 6 -14.73 3.73 4.08
C ILE A 6 -14.12 3.43 5.44
N LYS A 7 -13.75 2.18 5.67
CA LYS A 7 -13.05 1.74 6.87
C LYS A 7 -11.62 1.36 6.50
N GLY A 8 -10.64 1.72 7.30
CA GLY A 8 -9.26 1.38 7.04
C GLY A 8 -8.46 1.17 8.32
N ILE A 9 -7.47 0.30 8.29
CA ILE A 9 -6.60 0.00 9.42
C ILE A 9 -5.18 -0.30 8.95
N LEU A 10 -4.19 -0.04 9.78
CA LEU A 10 -2.81 -0.45 9.54
C LEU A 10 -2.53 -1.79 10.20
N GLY A 11 -1.75 -2.62 9.54
CA GLY A 11 -1.38 -3.93 10.07
C GLY A 11 -0.07 -4.47 9.53
N ASN A 12 0.32 -5.62 10.01
CA ASN A 12 1.50 -6.36 9.58
C ASN A 12 1.10 -7.74 9.06
N LYS A 13 1.54 -8.08 7.85
CA LYS A 13 1.45 -9.45 7.34
C LYS A 13 2.36 -10.35 8.17
N LEU A 14 1.81 -11.33 8.86
CA LEU A 14 2.55 -12.31 9.63
C LEU A 14 3.05 -13.47 8.74
N GLY A 15 2.25 -13.89 7.78
CA GLY A 15 2.59 -14.98 6.89
C GLY A 15 1.37 -15.53 6.16
N MET A 16 1.56 -16.63 5.49
CA MET A 16 0.47 -17.39 4.84
C MET A 16 0.38 -18.78 5.46
N THR A 17 -0.83 -19.28 5.54
CA THR A 17 -1.14 -20.65 5.99
C THR A 17 -2.33 -21.20 5.20
N GLN A 18 -2.83 -22.33 5.58
CA GLN A 18 -4.04 -22.92 5.01
C GLN A 18 -5.00 -23.29 6.13
N VAL A 19 -6.28 -23.14 5.86
CA VAL A 19 -7.36 -23.59 6.75
C VAL A 19 -8.29 -24.51 5.96
N PHE A 20 -9.08 -25.31 6.68
CA PHE A 20 -10.09 -26.15 6.07
C PHE A 20 -11.44 -25.48 6.26
N ASP A 21 -12.21 -25.41 5.18
CA ASP A 21 -13.59 -24.93 5.23
C ASP A 21 -14.55 -26.02 5.79
N GLU A 22 -15.80 -25.70 5.95
CA GLU A 22 -16.84 -26.62 6.43
C GLU A 22 -17.03 -27.85 5.52
N GLN A 23 -16.59 -27.75 4.26
CA GLN A 23 -16.65 -28.81 3.26
C GLN A 23 -15.32 -29.61 3.17
N ASN A 24 -14.42 -29.41 4.11
CA ASN A 24 -13.08 -30.04 4.16
C ASN A 24 -12.18 -29.69 2.97
N ARG A 25 -12.39 -28.55 2.31
CA ARG A 25 -11.51 -28.03 1.25
C ARG A 25 -10.43 -27.18 1.86
N VAL A 26 -9.22 -27.29 1.31
CA VAL A 26 -8.08 -26.48 1.72
C VAL A 26 -8.22 -25.08 1.13
N VAL A 27 -8.27 -24.07 1.98
CA VAL A 27 -8.31 -22.66 1.61
C VAL A 27 -7.01 -22.00 2.03
N PRO A 28 -6.20 -21.45 1.08
CA PRO A 28 -5.02 -20.68 1.42
C PRO A 28 -5.44 -19.33 2.03
N VAL A 29 -4.81 -18.95 3.15
CA VAL A 29 -5.11 -17.70 3.84
C VAL A 29 -3.85 -16.92 4.17
N THR A 30 -3.94 -15.60 4.13
CA THR A 30 -2.92 -14.69 4.63
C THR A 30 -3.31 -14.22 6.02
N VAL A 31 -2.38 -14.34 6.97
CA VAL A 31 -2.59 -13.90 8.35
C VAL A 31 -2.02 -12.50 8.51
N VAL A 32 -2.89 -11.56 8.83
CA VAL A 32 -2.54 -10.15 9.06
C VAL A 32 -2.87 -9.78 10.50
N LYS A 33 -1.91 -9.20 11.22
CA LYS A 33 -2.16 -8.56 12.51
C LYS A 33 -2.60 -7.12 12.24
N ALA A 34 -3.91 -6.89 12.27
CA ALA A 34 -4.52 -5.56 12.10
C ALA A 34 -4.66 -4.87 13.47
N GLY A 35 -4.03 -3.72 13.62
CA GLY A 35 -4.07 -2.92 14.84
C GLY A 35 -3.30 -3.49 16.05
N PRO A 36 -3.49 -2.94 17.28
CA PRO A 36 -4.29 -1.74 17.54
C PRO A 36 -3.68 -0.48 16.91
N CYS A 37 -4.51 0.31 16.25
CA CYS A 37 -4.15 1.62 15.74
C CYS A 37 -4.76 2.70 16.63
N VAL A 38 -4.09 3.85 16.75
CA VAL A 38 -4.58 4.97 17.56
C VAL A 38 -4.83 6.16 16.64
N VAL A 39 -5.96 6.82 16.80
CA VAL A 39 -6.28 8.06 16.09
C VAL A 39 -5.45 9.20 16.67
N THR A 40 -4.65 9.86 15.82
CA THR A 40 -3.77 10.95 16.22
C THR A 40 -4.31 12.32 15.87
N GLN A 41 -5.09 12.41 14.80
CA GLN A 41 -5.69 13.66 14.35
C GLN A 41 -6.93 13.38 13.49
N VAL A 42 -7.95 14.21 13.63
CA VAL A 42 -9.09 14.30 12.71
C VAL A 42 -8.91 15.58 11.90
N ARG A 43 -8.97 15.47 10.57
CA ARG A 43 -8.89 16.59 9.64
C ARG A 43 -10.26 16.90 9.08
N THR A 44 -10.54 18.19 8.96
CA THR A 44 -11.82 18.71 8.46
C THR A 44 -11.58 19.60 7.24
N GLU A 45 -12.57 19.69 6.38
CA GLU A 45 -12.50 20.54 5.19
C GLU A 45 -12.28 22.01 5.53
N GLU A 46 -12.86 22.48 6.64
CA GLU A 46 -12.74 23.88 7.09
C GLU A 46 -11.30 24.28 7.44
N THR A 47 -10.56 23.37 8.11
CA THR A 47 -9.21 23.68 8.61
C THR A 47 -8.10 23.18 7.70
N ASP A 48 -8.28 22.03 7.08
CA ASP A 48 -7.23 21.31 6.33
C ASP A 48 -7.53 21.24 4.82
N GLY A 49 -8.76 21.58 4.40
CA GLY A 49 -9.20 21.51 3.00
C GLY A 49 -9.61 20.11 2.53
N TYR A 50 -9.68 19.15 3.42
CA TYR A 50 -10.17 17.78 3.15
C TYR A 50 -10.53 17.06 4.45
N ASN A 51 -11.39 16.05 4.34
CA ASN A 51 -11.80 15.22 5.48
C ASN A 51 -10.95 13.96 5.54
N ALA A 52 -10.30 13.72 6.68
CA ALA A 52 -9.51 12.52 6.91
C ALA A 52 -9.33 12.22 8.40
N VAL A 53 -9.06 10.96 8.69
CA VAL A 53 -8.64 10.51 10.02
C VAL A 53 -7.21 10.00 9.93
N GLN A 54 -6.32 10.57 10.71
CA GLN A 54 -4.93 10.13 10.81
C GLN A 54 -4.83 9.06 11.89
N ILE A 55 -4.34 7.88 11.50
CA ILE A 55 -4.13 6.74 12.39
C ILE A 55 -2.65 6.40 12.51
N ALA A 56 -2.24 5.94 13.67
CA ALA A 56 -0.86 5.57 13.96
C ALA A 56 -0.76 4.13 14.47
N PHE A 57 0.24 3.39 13.99
CA PHE A 57 0.45 1.98 14.26
C PHE A 57 1.91 1.62 14.57
N GLY A 58 2.09 0.59 15.38
CA GLY A 58 3.38 0.00 15.70
C GLY A 58 4.17 0.79 16.73
N ALA A 59 4.68 0.12 17.74
CA ALA A 59 5.49 0.74 18.78
C ALA A 59 6.86 1.19 18.25
N ILE A 60 7.34 2.31 18.74
CA ILE A 60 8.68 2.85 18.46
C ILE A 60 9.32 3.34 19.76
N ASP A 61 10.64 3.18 19.89
CA ASP A 61 11.39 3.78 20.98
C ASP A 61 11.33 5.31 20.88
N PRO A 62 10.89 6.03 21.93
CA PRO A 62 10.80 7.50 21.91
C PRO A 62 12.11 8.20 21.53
N ARG A 63 13.26 7.57 21.80
CA ARG A 63 14.59 8.10 21.44
C ARG A 63 14.83 8.16 19.93
N LYS A 64 14.09 7.35 19.15
CA LYS A 64 14.18 7.30 17.68
C LYS A 64 13.20 8.24 16.98
N VAL A 65 12.37 8.95 17.75
CA VAL A 65 11.38 9.88 17.21
C VAL A 65 11.96 11.28 17.14
N THR A 66 11.77 11.94 16.00
CA THR A 66 12.21 13.34 15.83
C THR A 66 11.37 14.28 16.69
N LYS A 67 11.96 15.40 17.13
CA LYS A 67 11.27 16.38 17.98
C LYS A 67 9.92 16.87 17.43
N PRO A 68 9.77 17.20 16.12
CA PRO A 68 8.46 17.60 15.57
C PRO A 68 7.41 16.50 15.70
N MET A 69 7.78 15.25 15.42
CA MET A 69 6.88 14.10 15.53
C MET A 69 6.52 13.81 16.99
N ALA A 70 7.46 13.93 17.90
CA ALA A 70 7.19 13.79 19.33
C ALA A 70 6.17 14.85 19.81
N GLY A 71 6.29 16.09 19.34
CA GLY A 71 5.33 17.15 19.60
C GLY A 71 3.93 16.86 19.04
N HIS A 72 3.88 16.29 17.84
CA HIS A 72 2.61 15.87 17.22
C HIS A 72 1.88 14.81 18.05
N PHE A 73 2.57 13.76 18.48
CA PHE A 73 1.99 12.73 19.35
C PHE A 73 1.61 13.27 20.73
N ALA A 74 2.43 14.17 21.30
CA ALA A 74 2.14 14.79 22.58
C ALA A 74 0.87 15.64 22.53
N LYS A 75 0.62 16.36 21.42
CA LYS A 75 -0.61 17.12 21.19
C LYS A 75 -1.84 16.20 21.19
N ALA A 76 -1.72 15.01 20.63
CA ALA A 76 -2.77 14.00 20.60
C ALA A 76 -2.90 13.22 21.93
N GLY A 77 -1.98 13.40 22.88
CA GLY A 77 -1.96 12.66 24.15
C GLY A 77 -1.62 11.16 24.01
N VAL A 78 -1.01 10.76 22.88
CA VAL A 78 -0.72 9.34 22.58
C VAL A 78 0.77 9.07 22.57
N THR A 79 1.13 7.81 22.85
CA THR A 79 2.53 7.36 22.73
C THR A 79 2.97 7.34 21.27
N PRO A 80 4.23 7.72 20.97
CA PRO A 80 4.74 7.70 19.60
C PRO A 80 4.60 6.32 18.95
N ARG A 81 4.21 6.33 17.68
CA ARG A 81 4.05 5.15 16.82
C ARG A 81 4.96 5.23 15.60
N ARG A 82 5.25 4.09 15.00
CA ARG A 82 6.20 3.97 13.90
C ARG A 82 5.62 4.39 12.54
N HIS A 83 4.38 4.02 12.28
CA HIS A 83 3.70 4.24 11.01
C HIS A 83 2.51 5.15 11.24
N ILE A 84 2.37 6.14 10.37
CA ILE A 84 1.23 7.06 10.36
C ILE A 84 0.67 7.04 8.94
N ALA A 85 -0.64 6.95 8.83
CA ALA A 85 -1.34 7.07 7.56
C ALA A 85 -2.65 7.82 7.76
N GLU A 86 -3.16 8.41 6.70
CA GLU A 86 -4.44 9.10 6.68
C GLU A 86 -5.44 8.34 5.83
N ILE A 87 -6.61 8.11 6.40
CA ILE A 87 -7.76 7.56 5.71
C ILE A 87 -8.64 8.73 5.33
N ARG A 88 -8.82 8.98 4.05
CA ARG A 88 -9.66 10.05 3.53
C ARG A 88 -11.10 9.61 3.41
N PHE A 89 -12.00 10.49 3.77
CA PHE A 89 -13.44 10.31 3.66
C PHE A 89 -14.00 11.29 2.64
N ALA A 90 -15.02 10.86 1.91
CA ALA A 90 -15.74 11.75 1.02
C ALA A 90 -16.62 12.72 1.82
N ASP A 91 -17.20 12.24 2.92
CA ASP A 91 -18.15 12.97 3.75
C ASP A 91 -17.52 13.45 5.05
N ALA A 92 -17.88 14.64 5.50
CA ALA A 92 -17.41 15.22 6.76
C ALA A 92 -17.92 14.43 7.98
N ASP A 93 -19.16 13.96 7.91
CA ASP A 93 -19.81 13.24 9.01
C ASP A 93 -19.11 11.91 9.34
N ALA A 94 -18.59 11.22 8.32
CA ALA A 94 -17.83 9.99 8.52
C ALA A 94 -16.53 10.21 9.30
N ALA A 95 -15.85 11.34 9.08
CA ALA A 95 -14.65 11.70 9.83
C ALA A 95 -14.97 12.15 11.26
N ALA A 96 -16.12 12.78 11.49
CA ALA A 96 -16.57 13.25 12.79
C ALA A 96 -16.90 12.11 13.80
N ASN A 97 -17.10 10.90 13.31
CA ASN A 97 -17.35 9.72 14.15
C ASN A 97 -16.11 9.23 14.91
N TYR A 98 -14.93 9.77 14.60
CA TYR A 98 -13.68 9.38 15.23
C TYR A 98 -13.17 10.44 16.21
N GLU A 99 -12.67 9.98 17.36
CA GLU A 99 -12.08 10.85 18.38
C GLU A 99 -10.56 10.64 18.46
N VAL A 100 -9.84 11.74 18.74
CA VAL A 100 -8.39 11.68 18.95
C VAL A 100 -8.09 10.85 20.20
N GLY A 101 -7.17 9.88 20.08
CA GLY A 101 -6.84 8.92 21.13
C GLY A 101 -7.66 7.62 21.07
N GLN A 102 -8.69 7.52 20.24
CA GLN A 102 -9.47 6.30 20.05
C GLN A 102 -8.60 5.17 19.52
N GLU A 103 -8.75 3.98 20.06
CA GLU A 103 -8.09 2.77 19.55
C GLU A 103 -9.00 2.04 18.55
N LEU A 104 -8.41 1.68 17.41
CA LEU A 104 -9.05 0.91 16.34
C LEU A 104 -8.45 -0.48 16.30
N THR A 105 -9.29 -1.49 16.38
CA THR A 105 -8.92 -2.91 16.29
C THR A 105 -9.54 -3.56 15.06
N ALA A 106 -9.21 -4.83 14.79
CA ALA A 106 -9.76 -5.57 13.66
C ALA A 106 -11.29 -5.72 13.70
N ASP A 107 -11.91 -5.49 14.86
CA ASP A 107 -13.36 -5.63 15.07
C ASP A 107 -14.22 -4.63 14.26
N ILE A 108 -13.56 -3.62 13.65
CA ILE A 108 -14.25 -2.71 12.72
C ILE A 108 -14.70 -3.41 11.43
N PHE A 109 -14.11 -4.56 11.11
CA PHE A 109 -14.47 -5.36 9.93
C PHE A 109 -15.36 -6.53 10.30
N GLU A 110 -16.34 -6.79 9.47
CA GLU A 110 -17.23 -7.94 9.61
C GLU A 110 -16.60 -9.18 8.94
N ALA A 111 -16.89 -10.36 9.49
CA ALA A 111 -16.44 -11.60 8.87
C ALA A 111 -17.12 -11.79 7.49
N GLY A 112 -16.32 -12.13 6.48
CA GLY A 112 -16.80 -12.27 5.10
C GLY A 112 -16.88 -10.97 4.31
N ALA A 113 -16.47 -9.83 4.88
CA ALA A 113 -16.35 -8.58 4.15
C ALA A 113 -15.12 -8.59 3.24
N PHE A 114 -15.25 -8.04 2.03
CA PHE A 114 -14.12 -7.82 1.14
C PHE A 114 -13.30 -6.62 1.60
N VAL A 115 -11.99 -6.75 1.51
CA VAL A 115 -11.04 -5.70 1.91
C VAL A 115 -9.96 -5.53 0.85
N ASP A 116 -9.58 -4.28 0.59
CA ASP A 116 -8.44 -3.95 -0.24
C ASP A 116 -7.17 -3.88 0.63
N VAL A 117 -6.10 -4.52 0.18
CA VAL A 117 -4.84 -4.56 0.93
C VAL A 117 -3.74 -3.89 0.12
N THR A 118 -3.19 -2.81 0.65
CA THR A 118 -2.07 -2.08 0.05
C THR A 118 -0.80 -2.33 0.83
N GLY A 119 0.27 -2.70 0.15
CA GLY A 119 1.54 -2.99 0.80
C GLY A 119 2.75 -2.82 -0.11
N THR A 120 3.94 -2.86 0.48
CA THR A 120 5.19 -2.84 -0.27
C THR A 120 5.68 -4.27 -0.50
N SER A 121 5.83 -4.67 -1.77
CA SER A 121 6.29 -6.00 -2.14
C SER A 121 7.79 -6.20 -1.85
N LYS A 122 8.22 -7.46 -1.82
CA LYS A 122 9.64 -7.79 -1.70
C LYS A 122 10.41 -7.37 -2.94
N GLY A 123 11.59 -6.79 -2.76
CA GLY A 123 12.48 -6.42 -3.85
C GLY A 123 12.89 -7.60 -4.72
N LYS A 124 13.02 -7.37 -6.02
CA LYS A 124 13.42 -8.35 -7.05
C LYS A 124 14.83 -8.09 -7.61
N GLY A 125 15.58 -7.15 -7.01
CA GLY A 125 16.88 -6.72 -7.52
C GLY A 125 16.79 -5.98 -8.86
N TYR A 126 17.85 -6.01 -9.65
CA TYR A 126 17.82 -5.42 -11.00
C TYR A 126 16.98 -6.29 -11.93
N ALA A 127 15.91 -5.74 -12.41
CA ALA A 127 14.97 -6.43 -13.29
C ALA A 127 14.99 -5.86 -14.71
N GLY A 128 15.06 -6.75 -15.69
CA GLY A 128 14.91 -6.42 -17.10
C GLY A 128 13.46 -6.06 -17.45
N THR A 129 13.27 -5.49 -18.62
CA THR A 129 11.96 -5.00 -19.08
C THR A 129 10.88 -6.09 -19.15
N MET A 130 11.25 -7.33 -19.42
CA MET A 130 10.30 -8.46 -19.40
C MET A 130 9.75 -8.70 -17.98
N LYS A 131 10.62 -8.74 -16.96
CA LYS A 131 10.21 -8.98 -15.57
C LYS A 131 9.52 -7.77 -14.95
N ARG A 132 10.02 -6.56 -15.27
CA ARG A 132 9.53 -5.33 -14.65
C ARG A 132 8.25 -4.79 -15.28
N HIS A 133 8.09 -4.94 -16.59
CA HIS A 133 7.02 -4.32 -17.37
C HIS A 133 6.22 -5.30 -18.24
N GLY A 134 6.50 -6.60 -18.17
CA GLY A 134 5.78 -7.62 -18.94
C GLY A 134 6.04 -7.57 -20.45
N PHE A 135 7.19 -7.08 -20.91
CA PHE A 135 7.53 -7.05 -22.33
C PHE A 135 7.67 -8.46 -22.88
N ALA A 136 7.15 -8.69 -24.10
CA ALA A 136 7.15 -10.00 -24.73
C ALA A 136 8.56 -10.50 -25.10
N GLY A 137 9.50 -9.59 -25.36
CA GLY A 137 10.81 -9.96 -25.90
C GLY A 137 10.73 -10.38 -27.37
N GLN A 138 11.75 -11.11 -27.84
CA GLN A 138 11.82 -11.60 -29.20
C GLN A 138 12.06 -13.12 -29.23
N GLY A 139 11.59 -13.79 -30.30
CA GLY A 139 11.73 -15.22 -30.47
C GLY A 139 13.18 -15.69 -30.54
N ALA A 140 13.41 -16.99 -30.37
CA ALA A 140 14.74 -17.59 -30.37
C ALA A 140 15.28 -17.93 -31.77
N ALA A 141 14.52 -17.71 -32.83
CA ALA A 141 14.85 -18.07 -34.21
C ALA A 141 14.80 -16.84 -35.15
N HIS A 142 14.98 -17.06 -36.44
CA HIS A 142 14.90 -16.04 -37.49
C HIS A 142 15.86 -14.86 -37.34
N GLY A 143 17.10 -15.12 -36.92
CA GLY A 143 18.16 -14.10 -36.87
C GLY A 143 18.07 -13.10 -35.70
N THR A 144 17.34 -13.44 -34.68
CA THR A 144 17.16 -12.56 -33.50
C THR A 144 18.45 -12.26 -32.73
N GLN A 145 19.46 -13.12 -32.82
CA GLN A 145 20.76 -12.98 -32.14
C GLN A 145 20.62 -12.68 -30.62
N ALA A 146 21.33 -11.68 -30.09
CA ALA A 146 21.46 -11.39 -28.65
C ALA A 146 20.37 -10.48 -28.09
N VAL A 147 19.21 -10.32 -28.73
CA VAL A 147 18.16 -9.36 -28.34
C VAL A 147 16.90 -10.02 -27.75
N HIS A 148 16.95 -11.32 -27.44
CA HIS A 148 15.79 -12.10 -26.98
C HIS A 148 15.01 -11.46 -25.82
N ARG A 149 15.70 -10.92 -24.80
CA ARG A 149 15.11 -10.36 -23.58
C ARG A 149 15.25 -8.84 -23.47
N ARG A 150 15.63 -8.17 -24.52
CA ARG A 150 15.82 -6.72 -24.55
C ARG A 150 14.51 -5.98 -24.82
N PRO A 151 14.42 -4.68 -24.47
CA PRO A 151 13.19 -3.89 -24.67
C PRO A 151 12.87 -3.65 -26.15
N GLY A 152 13.84 -3.73 -27.05
CA GLY A 152 13.70 -3.32 -28.44
C GLY A 152 13.97 -1.83 -28.63
N SER A 153 13.29 -1.19 -29.58
CA SER A 153 13.42 0.25 -29.83
C SER A 153 12.87 1.05 -28.65
N ILE A 154 13.62 2.10 -28.27
CA ILE A 154 13.24 3.01 -27.17
C ILE A 154 12.93 4.44 -27.67
N GLY A 155 12.95 4.65 -28.99
CA GLY A 155 12.63 5.95 -29.57
C GLY A 155 12.82 6.01 -31.07
N ALA A 156 12.58 7.17 -31.65
CA ALA A 156 12.84 7.51 -33.03
C ALA A 156 14.27 8.08 -33.20
N CYS A 157 14.72 8.26 -34.45
CA CYS A 157 16.07 8.71 -34.78
C CYS A 157 16.28 10.22 -34.55
N ALA A 158 16.46 11.00 -35.63
CA ALA A 158 16.82 12.41 -35.58
C ALA A 158 15.74 13.30 -34.91
N THR A 159 14.48 12.95 -35.06
CA THR A 159 13.35 13.64 -34.43
C THR A 159 12.53 12.64 -33.61
N PRO A 160 12.44 12.79 -32.29
CA PRO A 160 12.79 13.94 -31.45
C PRO A 160 14.25 14.00 -30.94
N GLY A 161 15.13 13.10 -31.35
CA GLY A 161 16.55 13.06 -30.93
C GLY A 161 16.80 12.73 -29.46
N ARG A 162 15.80 12.22 -28.74
CA ARG A 162 15.87 11.88 -27.32
C ARG A 162 14.91 10.74 -26.96
N VAL A 163 15.13 10.11 -25.84
CA VAL A 163 14.18 9.17 -25.21
C VAL A 163 13.19 9.97 -24.38
N PHE A 164 11.90 9.67 -24.47
CA PHE A 164 10.87 10.37 -23.72
C PHE A 164 10.91 10.04 -22.22
N LYS A 165 10.44 10.98 -21.41
CA LYS A 165 10.22 10.74 -19.98
C LYS A 165 9.22 9.61 -19.78
N GLY A 166 9.40 8.79 -18.74
CA GLY A 166 8.52 7.67 -18.45
C GLY A 166 8.69 6.44 -19.35
N MET A 167 9.66 6.44 -20.26
CA MET A 167 9.96 5.26 -21.09
C MET A 167 10.31 4.05 -20.21
N ARG A 168 9.62 2.95 -20.41
CA ARG A 168 9.80 1.71 -19.65
C ARG A 168 11.14 1.07 -19.95
N MET A 169 12.01 1.02 -18.95
CA MET A 169 13.36 0.46 -19.04
C MET A 169 13.67 -0.48 -17.88
N SER A 170 14.75 -1.26 -18.01
CA SER A 170 15.29 -2.06 -16.91
C SER A 170 15.77 -1.16 -15.79
N CYS A 171 15.49 -1.54 -14.53
CA CYS A 171 15.93 -0.83 -13.33
C CYS A 171 15.84 -1.76 -12.12
N LEU A 172 16.25 -1.27 -10.96
CA LEU A 172 16.00 -1.93 -9.69
C LEU A 172 14.49 -2.01 -9.42
N LEU A 173 14.05 -3.21 -9.06
CA LEU A 173 12.68 -3.50 -8.64
C LEU A 173 12.72 -3.95 -7.17
N TYR A 174 12.93 -3.01 -6.27
CA TYR A 174 13.00 -3.23 -4.82
C TYR A 174 11.87 -2.54 -4.03
N THR A 175 11.15 -1.64 -4.68
CA THR A 175 9.90 -1.11 -4.19
C THR A 175 8.90 -1.23 -5.33
N SER A 176 7.81 -1.96 -5.16
CA SER A 176 6.65 -1.73 -5.99
C SER A 176 5.93 -0.51 -5.40
N ASP A 177 5.44 0.35 -6.25
CA ASP A 177 4.51 1.37 -5.80
C ASP A 177 3.29 0.63 -5.22
N ALA A 178 2.94 0.99 -3.99
CA ALA A 178 1.84 0.35 -3.27
C ALA A 178 0.48 0.43 -4.02
N ALA A 179 0.40 1.25 -5.06
CA ALA A 179 -0.77 1.42 -5.90
C ALA A 179 -1.00 0.27 -6.91
N ASP A 180 -0.02 -0.62 -7.12
CA ASP A 180 -0.10 -1.64 -8.18
C ASP A 180 -0.37 -3.07 -7.66
N GLU A 181 -0.49 -3.28 -6.36
CA GLU A 181 -0.82 -4.58 -5.77
C GLU A 181 -2.16 -4.50 -5.02
N GLU A 182 -3.22 -4.42 -5.78
CA GLU A 182 -4.55 -4.82 -5.32
C GLU A 182 -4.54 -6.35 -5.23
N ASP A 183 -4.12 -6.89 -4.10
CA ASP A 183 -4.45 -8.26 -3.74
C ASP A 183 -5.90 -8.26 -3.28
N SER A 184 -6.81 -8.39 -4.23
CA SER A 184 -8.17 -8.82 -3.93
C SER A 184 -8.08 -10.22 -3.34
N VAL A 185 -8.38 -10.34 -2.08
CA VAL A 185 -8.52 -11.64 -1.41
C VAL A 185 -9.98 -12.06 -1.59
N ASP A 186 -10.22 -12.90 -2.61
CA ASP A 186 -11.47 -13.66 -2.74
C ASP A 186 -11.61 -14.68 -1.59
#